data_9bc6bb8fa58ba7055f31b6ca7205c080
#
_entry.id   9bc6bb8fa58ba7055f31b6ca7205c080
#
_cell.length_a   1.000
_cell.length_b   1.000
_cell.length_c   1.000
_cell.angle_alpha   90.00
_cell.angle_beta   90.00
_cell.angle_gamma   90.00
#
_symmetry.space_group_name_H-M   'P 1'
#
loop_
_entity.id
_entity.type
_entity.pdbx_description
1 polymer ?
#
loop_
_entity_poly.entity_id
_entity_poly.type
_entity_poly.pdbx_seq_one_letter_code
_entity_poly.pdbx_strand_id
1 'polypeptide(L)'
;MGFKTTQEHELLRQQIREFAETEVKPYAFQWDKENYFPAEQVKMMAQKGWLGIPFPKEYGGMGLDALSYAIAVEELSRTDGGFGVILSAHVSLGSWPIYAFGSEEQKQKYLVPCAKGEKLAAFGLTEPNAGSDAGGTETTAVLEGDHYLLNGEK
;
A
#
# COMPACT_ATOMS: atom_id res chain seq x y z
N MET A 1 -5.11 27.67 6.38
CA MET A 1 -3.79 27.11 6.00
C MET A 1 -4.02 26.21 4.81
N GLY A 2 -3.44 26.50 3.64
CA GLY A 2 -3.45 25.60 2.47
C GLY A 2 -2.13 24.87 2.41
N PHE A 3 -2.15 23.59 2.03
CA PHE A 3 -0.93 22.88 1.68
C PHE A 3 -0.35 23.53 0.42
N LYS A 4 0.89 24.01 0.51
CA LYS A 4 1.59 24.52 -0.66
C LYS A 4 2.20 23.33 -1.41
N THR A 5 1.68 23.04 -2.57
CA THR A 5 2.27 22.07 -3.49
C THR A 5 3.50 22.66 -4.18
N THR A 6 4.47 21.82 -4.49
CA THR A 6 5.64 22.15 -5.31
C THR A 6 5.39 21.76 -6.76
N GLN A 7 6.26 22.17 -7.66
CA GLN A 7 6.21 21.73 -9.06
C GLN A 7 6.33 20.20 -9.19
N GLU A 8 7.09 19.56 -8.32
CA GLU A 8 7.24 18.09 -8.28
C GLU A 8 5.93 17.42 -7.88
N HIS A 9 5.22 17.94 -6.88
CA HIS A 9 3.89 17.46 -6.50
C HIS A 9 2.90 17.58 -7.66
N GLU A 10 2.88 18.70 -8.38
CA GLU A 10 1.94 18.88 -9.50
C GLU A 10 2.29 17.98 -10.69
N LEU A 11 3.56 17.73 -10.95
CA LEU A 11 3.99 16.77 -11.96
C LEU A 11 3.55 15.35 -11.62
N LEU A 12 3.75 14.91 -10.37
CA LEU A 12 3.30 13.62 -9.88
C LEU A 12 1.78 13.49 -9.99
N ARG A 13 1.04 14.53 -9.55
CA ARG A 13 -0.43 14.60 -9.67
C ARG A 13 -0.88 14.38 -11.11
N GLN A 14 -0.26 15.08 -12.04
CA GLN A 14 -0.61 14.98 -13.46
C GLN A 14 -0.37 13.57 -14.00
N GLN A 15 0.77 12.97 -13.69
CA GLN A 15 1.12 11.62 -14.14
C GLN A 15 0.15 10.56 -13.61
N ILE A 16 -0.21 10.64 -12.32
CA ILE A 16 -1.12 9.68 -11.69
C ILE A 16 -2.54 9.90 -12.19
N ARG A 17 -2.96 11.15 -12.37
CA ARG A 17 -4.27 11.48 -12.95
C ARG A 17 -4.42 10.92 -14.36
N GLU A 18 -3.44 11.12 -15.21
CA GLU A 18 -3.43 10.57 -16.57
C GLU A 18 -3.58 9.04 -16.54
N PHE A 19 -2.77 8.37 -15.74
CA PHE A 19 -2.86 6.92 -15.56
C PHE A 19 -4.25 6.49 -15.06
N ALA A 20 -4.78 7.17 -14.05
CA ALA A 20 -6.09 6.85 -13.48
C ALA A 20 -7.23 7.00 -14.51
N GLU A 21 -7.20 8.03 -15.33
CA GLU A 21 -8.20 8.28 -16.37
C GLU A 21 -8.09 7.29 -17.55
N THR A 22 -6.89 6.83 -17.90
CA THR A 22 -6.66 5.94 -19.05
C THR A 22 -6.71 4.46 -18.70
N GLU A 23 -6.13 4.07 -17.59
CA GLU A 23 -5.90 2.66 -17.23
C GLU A 23 -6.86 2.12 -16.14
N VAL A 24 -7.52 2.99 -15.38
CA VAL A 24 -8.40 2.59 -14.28
C VAL A 24 -9.86 2.90 -14.60
N LYS A 25 -10.17 4.16 -14.89
CA LYS A 25 -11.54 4.65 -15.08
C LYS A 25 -12.39 3.85 -16.09
N PRO A 26 -11.85 3.42 -17.25
CA PRO A 26 -12.67 2.70 -18.22
C PRO A 26 -13.19 1.36 -17.72
N TYR A 27 -12.54 0.79 -16.71
CA TYR A 27 -12.81 -0.56 -16.20
C TYR A 27 -13.39 -0.56 -14.78
N ALA A 28 -13.33 0.55 -14.05
CA ALA A 28 -13.70 0.66 -12.62
C ALA A 28 -15.08 0.07 -12.31
N PHE A 29 -16.10 0.41 -13.09
CA PHE A 29 -17.47 -0.10 -12.90
C PHE A 29 -17.57 -1.63 -13.06
N GLN A 30 -16.85 -2.17 -14.04
CA GLN A 30 -16.86 -3.62 -14.28
C GLN A 30 -16.11 -4.37 -13.18
N TRP A 31 -14.99 -3.86 -12.75
CA TRP A 31 -14.21 -4.46 -11.64
C TRP A 31 -15.01 -4.52 -10.35
N ASP A 32 -15.70 -3.42 -10.00
CA ASP A 32 -16.56 -3.37 -8.82
C ASP A 32 -17.69 -4.40 -8.92
N LYS A 33 -18.40 -4.45 -10.04
CA LYS A 33 -19.49 -5.40 -10.29
C LYS A 33 -19.06 -6.86 -10.22
N GLU A 34 -17.86 -7.18 -10.70
CA GLU A 34 -17.34 -8.54 -10.79
C GLU A 34 -16.46 -8.95 -9.60
N ASN A 35 -16.25 -8.05 -8.63
CA ASN A 35 -15.28 -8.22 -7.54
C ASN A 35 -13.89 -8.58 -8.08
N TYR A 36 -13.48 -7.94 -9.18
CA TYR A 36 -12.23 -8.24 -9.87
C TYR A 36 -11.05 -7.48 -9.29
N PHE A 37 -9.93 -8.18 -9.06
CA PHE A 37 -8.68 -7.54 -8.64
C PHE A 37 -7.85 -7.15 -9.88
N PRO A 38 -7.55 -5.85 -10.10
CA PRO A 38 -6.89 -5.33 -11.31
C PRO A 38 -5.37 -5.52 -11.27
N ALA A 39 -4.90 -6.77 -11.33
CA ALA A 39 -3.50 -7.13 -11.16
C ALA A 39 -2.56 -6.45 -12.18
N GLU A 40 -3.01 -6.29 -13.43
CA GLU A 40 -2.20 -5.65 -14.48
C GLU A 40 -1.97 -4.17 -14.18
N GLN A 41 -3.00 -3.44 -13.75
CA GLN A 41 -2.88 -2.02 -13.41
C GLN A 41 -2.05 -1.81 -12.15
N VAL A 42 -2.14 -2.73 -11.19
CA VAL A 42 -1.26 -2.73 -10.00
C VAL A 42 0.20 -2.93 -10.43
N LYS A 43 0.46 -3.84 -11.36
CA LYS A 43 1.80 -4.05 -11.92
C LYS A 43 2.32 -2.80 -12.66
N MET A 44 1.45 -2.10 -13.38
CA MET A 44 1.81 -0.83 -14.02
C MET A 44 2.18 0.25 -13.00
N MET A 45 1.45 0.34 -11.86
CA MET A 45 1.84 1.21 -10.74
C MET A 45 3.21 0.85 -10.17
N ALA A 46 3.48 -0.45 -10.00
CA ALA A 46 4.77 -0.95 -9.53
C ALA A 46 5.91 -0.52 -10.46
N GLN A 47 5.74 -0.65 -11.78
CA GLN A 47 6.73 -0.24 -12.78
C GLN A 47 7.03 1.27 -12.76
N LYS A 48 6.07 2.08 -12.33
CA LYS A 48 6.23 3.53 -12.13
C LYS A 48 6.85 3.89 -10.77
N GLY A 49 7.09 2.90 -9.90
CA GLY A 49 7.64 3.08 -8.55
C GLY A 49 6.62 3.59 -7.52
N TRP A 50 5.35 3.71 -7.88
CA TRP A 50 4.35 4.34 -7.01
C TRP A 50 4.01 3.53 -5.76
N LEU A 51 4.26 2.23 -5.75
CA LEU A 51 4.12 1.41 -4.56
C LEU A 51 5.17 1.73 -3.47
N GLY A 52 6.25 2.42 -3.86
CA GLY A 52 7.33 2.85 -2.98
C GLY A 52 7.42 4.35 -2.72
N ILE A 53 6.38 5.16 -3.02
CA ILE A 53 6.44 6.64 -2.96
C ILE A 53 7.13 7.16 -1.70
N PRO A 54 6.71 6.83 -0.44
CA PRO A 54 7.29 7.46 0.74
C PRO A 54 8.55 6.79 1.26
N PHE A 55 8.91 5.61 0.73
CA PHE A 55 10.06 4.88 1.26
C PHE A 55 11.37 5.40 0.67
N PRO A 56 12.46 5.42 1.49
CA PRO A 56 13.78 5.85 1.04
C PRO A 56 14.28 5.06 -0.18
N LYS A 57 15.12 5.71 -0.97
CA LYS A 57 15.73 5.10 -2.18
C LYS A 57 16.59 3.89 -1.86
N GLU A 58 17.21 3.85 -0.68
CA GLU A 58 18.00 2.70 -0.20
C GLU A 58 17.18 1.42 -0.03
N TYR A 59 15.85 1.54 0.18
CA TYR A 59 14.90 0.42 0.21
C TYR A 59 14.16 0.23 -1.12
N GLY A 60 14.58 0.93 -2.18
CA GLY A 60 13.95 0.84 -3.50
C GLY A 60 12.71 1.70 -3.69
N GLY A 61 12.42 2.60 -2.75
CA GLY A 61 11.33 3.57 -2.85
C GLY A 61 11.73 4.83 -3.63
N MET A 62 10.78 5.75 -3.79
CA MET A 62 11.00 7.02 -4.48
C MET A 62 11.63 8.09 -3.57
N GLY A 63 11.51 7.98 -2.26
CA GLY A 63 12.00 8.95 -1.28
C GLY A 63 11.23 10.26 -1.28
N LEU A 64 9.96 10.24 -1.71
CA LEU A 64 9.10 11.41 -1.72
C LEU A 64 8.39 11.58 -0.37
N ASP A 65 7.78 12.74 -0.16
CA ASP A 65 7.13 13.08 1.09
C ASP A 65 5.71 12.50 1.25
N ALA A 66 5.13 12.66 2.43
CA ALA A 66 3.79 12.22 2.74
C ALA A 66 2.71 12.92 1.89
N LEU A 67 2.96 14.17 1.45
CA LEU A 67 2.03 14.89 0.58
C LEU A 67 1.99 14.26 -0.81
N SER A 68 3.13 13.86 -1.36
CA SER A 68 3.23 13.10 -2.62
C SER A 68 2.41 11.81 -2.55
N TYR A 69 2.53 11.07 -1.44
CA TYR A 69 1.73 9.86 -1.23
C TYR A 69 0.22 10.16 -1.13
N ALA A 70 -0.17 11.19 -0.39
CA ALA A 70 -1.58 11.59 -0.29
C ALA A 70 -2.16 12.00 -1.66
N ILE A 71 -1.40 12.74 -2.46
CA ILE A 71 -1.76 13.10 -3.84
C ILE A 71 -2.00 11.85 -4.69
N ALA A 72 -1.13 10.84 -4.56
CA ALA A 72 -1.27 9.61 -5.32
C ALA A 72 -2.55 8.86 -4.97
N VAL A 73 -2.84 8.71 -3.68
CA VAL A 73 -4.08 8.08 -3.20
C VAL A 73 -5.31 8.87 -3.66
N GLU A 74 -5.28 10.22 -3.56
CA GLU A 74 -6.36 11.10 -4.00
C GLU A 74 -6.69 10.91 -5.49
N GLU A 75 -5.67 10.97 -6.35
CA GLU A 75 -5.87 10.92 -7.80
C GLU A 75 -6.37 9.54 -8.28
N LEU A 76 -5.88 8.46 -7.70
CA LEU A 76 -6.38 7.12 -7.98
C LEU A 76 -7.83 6.94 -7.48
N SER A 77 -8.11 7.38 -6.25
CA SER A 77 -9.43 7.23 -5.63
C SER A 77 -10.52 8.06 -6.31
N ARG A 78 -10.17 9.13 -7.04
CA ARG A 78 -11.12 9.91 -7.85
C ARG A 78 -11.77 9.08 -8.96
N THR A 79 -11.07 8.06 -9.46
CA THR A 79 -11.57 7.19 -10.54
C THR A 79 -12.15 5.90 -9.98
N ASP A 80 -11.51 5.33 -8.98
CA ASP A 80 -11.93 4.10 -8.30
C ASP A 80 -11.40 4.09 -6.86
N GLY A 81 -12.32 4.12 -5.89
CA GLY A 81 -11.98 4.09 -4.47
C GLY A 81 -11.27 2.80 -4.06
N GLY A 82 -11.68 1.66 -4.62
CA GLY A 82 -11.04 0.36 -4.39
C GLY A 82 -9.60 0.34 -4.87
N PHE A 83 -9.36 0.89 -6.07
CA PHE A 83 -8.00 0.98 -6.62
C PHE A 83 -7.09 1.89 -5.78
N GLY A 84 -7.61 3.04 -5.32
CA GLY A 84 -6.88 3.92 -4.40
C GLY A 84 -6.56 3.25 -3.06
N VAL A 85 -7.47 2.40 -2.55
CA VAL A 85 -7.26 1.60 -1.33
C VAL A 85 -6.15 0.56 -1.51
N ILE A 86 -5.96 -0.02 -2.71
CA ILE A 86 -4.83 -0.94 -2.96
C ILE A 86 -3.50 -0.24 -2.65
N LEU A 87 -3.28 0.96 -3.19
CA LEU A 87 -2.08 1.74 -2.89
C LEU A 87 -2.00 2.11 -1.41
N SER A 88 -3.11 2.60 -0.86
CA SER A 88 -3.17 3.04 0.54
C SER A 88 -2.86 1.90 1.51
N ALA A 89 -3.50 0.74 1.36
CA ALA A 89 -3.29 -0.41 2.23
C ALA A 89 -1.87 -1.00 2.10
N HIS A 90 -1.37 -1.11 0.86
CA HIS A 90 -0.02 -1.58 0.60
C HIS A 90 1.04 -0.73 1.32
N VAL A 91 0.94 0.59 1.19
CA VAL A 91 1.93 1.51 1.78
C VAL A 91 1.73 1.64 3.28
N SER A 92 0.53 2.04 3.75
CA SER A 92 0.33 2.45 5.14
C SER A 92 0.16 1.28 6.10
N LEU A 93 -0.57 0.24 5.70
CA LEU A 93 -0.90 -0.88 6.58
C LEU A 93 0.11 -2.03 6.45
N GLY A 94 0.51 -2.35 5.23
CA GLY A 94 1.40 -3.47 4.97
C GLY A 94 2.88 -3.13 5.10
N SER A 95 3.34 -2.11 4.39
CA SER A 95 4.78 -1.80 4.27
C SER A 95 5.30 -0.88 5.38
N TRP A 96 4.50 0.11 5.81
CA TRP A 96 4.93 1.09 6.80
C TRP A 96 5.33 0.49 8.16
N PRO A 97 4.61 -0.48 8.74
CA PRO A 97 5.03 -1.12 9.98
C PRO A 97 6.40 -1.79 9.88
N ILE A 98 6.71 -2.40 8.72
CA ILE A 98 8.02 -3.00 8.47
C ILE A 98 9.10 -1.92 8.43
N TYR A 99 8.82 -0.79 7.76
CA TYR A 99 9.74 0.34 7.70
C TYR A 99 9.99 0.96 9.07
N ALA A 100 8.93 1.20 9.86
CA ALA A 100 9.02 1.91 11.13
C ALA A 100 9.63 1.05 12.26
N PHE A 101 9.33 -0.25 12.28
CA PHE A 101 9.61 -1.11 13.43
C PHE A 101 10.49 -2.33 13.10
N GLY A 102 10.67 -2.64 11.83
CA GLY A 102 11.48 -3.78 11.39
C GLY A 102 12.97 -3.56 11.63
N SER A 103 13.70 -4.65 11.90
CA SER A 103 15.17 -4.64 11.86
C SER A 103 15.65 -4.37 10.43
N GLU A 104 16.94 -4.00 10.27
CA GLU A 104 17.50 -3.78 8.94
C GLU A 104 17.39 -5.05 8.05
N GLU A 105 17.62 -6.22 8.62
CA GLU A 105 17.44 -7.49 7.92
C GLU A 105 15.99 -7.69 7.46
N GLN A 106 15.02 -7.39 8.32
CA GLN A 106 13.60 -7.46 7.97
C GLN A 106 13.22 -6.46 6.88
N LYS A 107 13.76 -5.24 6.92
CA LYS A 107 13.54 -4.23 5.87
C LYS A 107 14.09 -4.70 4.53
N GLN A 108 15.31 -5.22 4.50
CA GLN A 108 15.89 -5.77 3.27
C GLN A 108 15.09 -6.95 2.72
N LYS A 109 14.63 -7.84 3.60
CA LYS A 109 13.90 -9.05 3.20
C LYS A 109 12.46 -8.79 2.77
N TYR A 110 11.75 -7.86 3.43
CA TYR A 110 10.31 -7.68 3.26
C TYR A 110 9.94 -6.33 2.69
N LEU A 111 10.53 -5.21 3.15
CA LEU A 111 10.19 -3.88 2.67
C LEU A 111 10.70 -3.64 1.24
N VAL A 112 11.94 -4.01 0.95
CA VAL A 112 12.54 -3.77 -0.37
C VAL A 112 11.69 -4.36 -1.50
N PRO A 113 11.27 -5.64 -1.49
CA PRO A 113 10.42 -6.17 -2.55
C PRO A 113 9.04 -5.52 -2.60
N CYS A 114 8.50 -5.03 -1.47
CA CYS A 114 7.26 -4.28 -1.45
C CYS A 114 7.42 -2.88 -2.05
N ALA A 115 8.44 -2.13 -1.65
CA ALA A 115 8.73 -0.79 -2.17
C ALA A 115 9.02 -0.79 -3.68
N LYS A 116 9.66 -1.85 -4.19
CA LYS A 116 9.88 -2.07 -5.63
C LYS A 116 8.64 -2.56 -6.38
N GLY A 117 7.59 -2.96 -5.68
CA GLY A 117 6.38 -3.52 -6.27
C GLY A 117 6.51 -4.96 -6.78
N GLU A 118 7.54 -5.68 -6.35
CA GLU A 118 7.71 -7.11 -6.63
C GLU A 118 6.72 -7.95 -5.82
N LYS A 119 6.27 -7.42 -4.67
CA LYS A 119 5.27 -8.02 -3.79
C LYS A 119 4.28 -6.96 -3.31
N LEU A 120 3.03 -7.38 -3.11
CA LEU A 120 2.04 -6.58 -2.40
C LEU A 120 2.06 -6.94 -0.91
N ALA A 121 2.08 -5.90 -0.08
CA ALA A 121 1.89 -6.04 1.35
C ALA A 121 0.39 -5.89 1.70
N ALA A 122 -0.04 -6.64 2.70
CA ALA A 122 -1.40 -6.61 3.23
C ALA A 122 -1.36 -6.67 4.76
N PHE A 123 -2.50 -6.38 5.39
CA PHE A 123 -2.64 -6.37 6.84
C PHE A 123 -3.95 -7.04 7.26
N GLY A 124 -3.84 -8.06 8.10
CA GLY A 124 -4.99 -8.72 8.73
C GLY A 124 -5.03 -8.38 10.21
N LEU A 125 -6.01 -7.59 10.66
CA LEU A 125 -6.17 -7.16 12.05
C LEU A 125 -7.42 -7.75 12.69
N THR A 126 -8.57 -7.56 12.03
CA THR A 126 -9.87 -7.93 12.55
C THR A 126 -10.00 -9.44 12.82
N GLU A 127 -10.58 -9.78 13.95
CA GLU A 127 -10.94 -11.14 14.35
C GLU A 127 -12.44 -11.24 14.61
N PRO A 128 -13.04 -12.45 14.72
CA PRO A 128 -14.46 -12.58 14.98
C PRO A 128 -14.95 -11.79 16.19
N ASN A 129 -14.14 -11.73 17.26
CA ASN A 129 -14.45 -11.04 18.52
C ASN A 129 -13.74 -9.69 18.70
N ALA A 130 -12.91 -9.27 17.74
CA ALA A 130 -12.08 -8.04 17.84
C ALA A 130 -12.15 -7.21 16.56
N GLY A 131 -13.05 -6.23 16.55
CA GLY A 131 -13.19 -5.22 15.49
C GLY A 131 -12.57 -3.88 15.93
N SER A 132 -13.43 -2.93 16.36
CA SER A 132 -12.99 -1.62 16.85
C SER A 132 -12.09 -1.70 18.08
N ASP A 133 -12.30 -2.69 18.94
CA ASP A 133 -11.37 -3.04 20.00
C ASP A 133 -10.25 -3.94 19.47
N ALA A 134 -9.28 -3.33 18.80
CA ALA A 134 -8.12 -4.04 18.28
C ALA A 134 -7.21 -4.63 19.38
N GLY A 135 -7.34 -4.16 20.62
CA GLY A 135 -6.64 -4.74 21.78
C GLY A 135 -7.22 -6.07 22.24
N GLY A 136 -8.46 -6.39 21.85
CA GLY A 136 -9.14 -7.63 22.17
C GLY A 136 -8.79 -8.83 21.27
N THR A 137 -7.71 -8.77 20.48
CA THR A 137 -7.28 -9.88 19.61
C THR A 137 -6.89 -11.12 20.41
N GLU A 138 -7.35 -12.29 19.96
CA GLU A 138 -7.17 -13.58 20.62
C GLU A 138 -6.14 -14.49 19.90
N THR A 139 -5.78 -14.16 18.66
CA THR A 139 -4.75 -14.91 17.90
C THR A 139 -3.42 -14.93 18.66
N THR A 140 -2.89 -16.11 18.84
CA THR A 140 -1.62 -16.34 19.52
C THR A 140 -0.50 -16.70 18.57
N ALA A 141 0.74 -16.35 18.95
CA ALA A 141 1.96 -16.74 18.28
C ALA A 141 2.92 -17.30 19.33
N VAL A 142 3.11 -18.62 19.33
CA VAL A 142 3.97 -19.32 20.30
C VAL A 142 5.28 -19.69 19.61
N LEU A 143 6.42 -19.31 20.21
CA LEU A 143 7.73 -19.65 19.67
C LEU A 143 8.05 -21.12 19.97
N GLU A 144 8.27 -21.91 18.90
CA GLU A 144 8.67 -23.30 18.96
C GLU A 144 9.98 -23.50 18.17
N GLY A 145 11.09 -23.59 18.87
CA GLY A 145 12.42 -23.68 18.22
C GLY A 145 12.76 -22.41 17.43
N ASP A 146 12.81 -22.49 16.11
CA ASP A 146 13.20 -21.41 15.19
C ASP A 146 12.00 -20.79 14.43
N HIS A 147 10.77 -21.20 14.76
CA HIS A 147 9.55 -20.72 14.10
C HIS A 147 8.44 -20.39 15.10
N TYR A 148 7.44 -19.63 14.65
CA TYR A 148 6.22 -19.34 15.43
C TYR A 148 5.07 -20.22 14.96
N LEU A 149 4.41 -20.87 15.92
CA LEU A 149 3.13 -21.52 15.71
C LEU A 149 2.02 -20.49 15.91
N LEU A 150 1.26 -20.19 14.84
CA LEU A 150 0.13 -19.25 14.86
C LEU A 150 -1.17 -20.01 15.03
N ASN A 151 -2.00 -19.61 16.03
CA ASN A 151 -3.34 -20.14 16.25
C ASN A 151 -4.32 -18.98 16.38
N GLY A 152 -5.34 -18.97 15.52
CA GLY A 152 -6.36 -17.93 15.50
C GLY A 152 -6.99 -17.75 14.12
N GLU A 153 -7.84 -16.73 14.02
CA GLU A 153 -8.55 -16.37 12.80
C GLU A 153 -8.48 -14.85 12.60
N LYS A 154 -8.17 -14.43 11.37
CA LYS A 154 -8.14 -13.02 11.00
C LYS A 154 -9.11 -12.75 9.86
#